data_94785a0402262812ae146691104a99b7
#
_entry.id   94785a0402262812ae146691104a99b7
#
_cell.length_a   1.000
_cell.length_b   1.000
_cell.length_c   1.000
_cell.angle_alpha   90.00
_cell.angle_beta   90.00
_cell.angle_gamma   90.00
#
_symmetry.space_group_name_H-M   'P 1'
#
loop_
_entity.id
_entity.type
_entity.pdbx_description
1 polymer ?
#
loop_
_entity_poly.entity_id
_entity_poly.type
_entity_poly.pdbx_seq_one_letter_code
_entity_poly.pdbx_strand_id
1 'polypeptide(L)'
;PLYSDRVLESLARHGIDCDSIVLAPGEGSKSFTNFEALLERLLAGRVERGMTLLALGGGVIGDLAGFAASVLLRGIDVIELPTSLLAQIDSSVGGKTGINSRHGKNLIGSFHQPSIVIADWKVLDTLPPRELRAGYAEIVKYGLLGDAEFFSWLETNGRAVLEGSGEARGLAITRSCKSKSEIVAPDEREAGPRALLNLGHTIAHAIEAEV
;
A
#
# COMPACT_ATOMS: atom_id res chain seq x y z
N PRO A 1 9.76 0.14 -12.39
CA PRO A 1 11.05 0.32 -13.10
C PRO A 1 12.19 0.80 -12.22
N LEU A 2 11.96 1.74 -11.25
CA LEU A 2 13.06 2.27 -10.43
C LEU A 2 13.77 1.22 -9.57
N TYR A 3 13.03 0.24 -9.08
CA TYR A 3 13.54 -0.76 -8.12
C TYR A 3 13.41 -2.20 -8.61
N SER A 4 12.73 -2.44 -9.75
CA SER A 4 12.47 -3.79 -10.27
C SER A 4 13.75 -4.61 -10.46
N ASP A 5 14.75 -4.02 -11.09
CA ASP A 5 15.98 -4.73 -11.41
C ASP A 5 16.73 -5.17 -10.15
N ARG A 6 16.77 -4.31 -9.12
CA ARG A 6 17.38 -4.65 -7.83
C ARG A 6 16.66 -5.81 -7.13
N VAL A 7 15.33 -5.84 -7.22
CA VAL A 7 14.52 -6.93 -6.63
C VAL A 7 14.75 -8.23 -7.42
N LEU A 8 14.67 -8.17 -8.75
CA LEU A 8 14.91 -9.34 -9.62
C LEU A 8 16.31 -9.92 -9.43
N GLU A 9 17.36 -9.07 -9.42
CA GLU A 9 18.71 -9.51 -9.14
C GLU A 9 18.87 -10.13 -7.75
N SER A 10 18.17 -9.58 -6.75
CA SER A 10 18.21 -10.15 -5.40
C SER A 10 17.57 -11.52 -5.34
N LEU A 11 16.41 -11.70 -5.97
CA LEU A 11 15.72 -13.00 -6.06
C LEU A 11 16.60 -14.03 -6.82
N ALA A 12 17.12 -13.65 -7.97
CA ALA A 12 17.98 -14.53 -8.78
C ALA A 12 19.23 -15.00 -8.01
N ARG A 13 19.87 -14.11 -7.23
CA ARG A 13 21.04 -14.48 -6.39
C ARG A 13 20.70 -15.54 -5.33
N HIS A 14 19.43 -15.63 -4.95
CA HIS A 14 18.95 -16.62 -3.98
C HIS A 14 18.26 -17.83 -4.65
N GLY A 15 18.38 -17.96 -5.98
CA GLY A 15 17.80 -19.09 -6.72
C GLY A 15 16.28 -19.05 -6.83
N ILE A 16 15.67 -17.85 -6.71
CA ILE A 16 14.22 -17.66 -6.86
C ILE A 16 13.95 -17.14 -8.26
N ASP A 17 13.29 -17.95 -9.08
CA ASP A 17 12.84 -17.55 -10.41
C ASP A 17 11.66 -16.59 -10.29
N CYS A 18 11.69 -15.52 -11.07
CA CYS A 18 10.66 -14.50 -11.03
C CYS A 18 10.45 -13.86 -12.41
N ASP A 19 9.21 -13.86 -12.87
CA ASP A 19 8.75 -13.08 -14.01
C ASP A 19 8.22 -11.73 -13.56
N SER A 20 8.33 -10.70 -14.41
CA SER A 20 7.85 -9.37 -14.08
C SER A 20 6.76 -8.86 -15.03
N ILE A 21 5.75 -8.20 -14.45
CA ILE A 21 4.70 -7.51 -15.17
C ILE A 21 4.74 -6.03 -14.76
N VAL A 22 4.99 -5.15 -15.72
CA VAL A 22 5.00 -3.71 -15.48
C VAL A 22 3.62 -3.16 -15.80
N LEU A 23 3.04 -2.43 -14.84
CA LEU A 23 1.77 -1.73 -14.98
C LEU A 23 2.00 -0.22 -15.15
N ALA A 24 1.07 0.45 -15.82
CA ALA A 24 1.11 1.90 -15.96
C ALA A 24 0.95 2.57 -14.58
N PRO A 25 1.61 3.71 -14.32
CA PRO A 25 1.41 4.45 -13.08
C PRO A 25 0.07 5.17 -13.05
N GLY A 26 -0.39 5.48 -11.84
CA GLY A 26 -1.57 6.30 -11.59
C GLY A 26 -2.86 5.51 -11.35
N GLU A 27 -3.83 6.19 -10.74
CA GLU A 27 -5.10 5.61 -10.27
C GLU A 27 -5.94 5.01 -11.42
N GLY A 28 -5.77 5.50 -12.66
CA GLY A 28 -6.42 4.94 -13.85
C GLY A 28 -6.07 3.47 -14.13
N SER A 29 -4.97 2.96 -13.56
CA SER A 29 -4.61 1.54 -13.67
C SER A 29 -5.52 0.62 -12.87
N LYS A 30 -6.23 1.11 -11.85
CA LYS A 30 -7.20 0.35 -11.06
C LYS A 30 -8.53 0.20 -11.79
N SER A 31 -8.53 -0.39 -12.96
CA SER A 31 -9.72 -0.57 -13.82
C SER A 31 -9.97 -2.05 -14.12
N PHE A 32 -11.21 -2.40 -14.49
CA PHE A 32 -11.54 -3.76 -14.93
C PHE A 32 -10.68 -4.22 -16.10
N THR A 33 -10.44 -3.37 -17.08
CA THR A 33 -9.64 -3.70 -18.27
C THR A 33 -8.21 -4.08 -17.89
N ASN A 34 -7.57 -3.30 -17.03
CA ASN A 34 -6.21 -3.58 -16.57
C ASN A 34 -6.16 -4.79 -15.63
N PHE A 35 -7.21 -4.98 -14.83
CA PHE A 35 -7.33 -6.13 -13.95
C PHE A 35 -7.46 -7.43 -14.74
N GLU A 36 -8.35 -7.47 -15.74
CA GLU A 36 -8.49 -8.59 -16.66
C GLU A 36 -7.18 -8.89 -17.38
N ALA A 37 -6.52 -7.88 -17.95
CA ALA A 37 -5.24 -8.04 -18.63
C ALA A 37 -4.14 -8.58 -17.70
N LEU A 38 -4.12 -8.15 -16.43
CA LEU A 38 -3.20 -8.67 -15.43
C LEU A 38 -3.46 -10.15 -15.15
N LEU A 39 -4.71 -10.55 -14.94
CA LEU A 39 -5.09 -11.95 -14.69
C LEU A 39 -4.73 -12.84 -15.88
N GLU A 40 -5.04 -12.42 -17.10
CA GLU A 40 -4.71 -13.16 -18.33
C GLU A 40 -3.19 -13.36 -18.49
N ARG A 41 -2.39 -12.33 -18.20
CA ARG A 41 -0.92 -12.45 -18.24
C ARG A 41 -0.38 -13.41 -17.18
N LEU A 42 -0.91 -13.38 -15.97
CA LEU A 42 -0.53 -14.30 -14.90
C LEU A 42 -0.90 -15.75 -15.26
N LEU A 43 -2.10 -15.97 -15.77
CA LEU A 43 -2.56 -17.30 -16.23
C LEU A 43 -1.74 -17.83 -17.41
N ALA A 44 -1.40 -16.97 -18.37
CA ALA A 44 -0.51 -17.31 -19.48
C ALA A 44 0.90 -17.71 -19.00
N GLY A 45 1.38 -17.09 -17.91
CA GLY A 45 2.62 -17.46 -17.21
C GLY A 45 2.52 -18.75 -16.39
N ARG A 46 1.38 -19.47 -16.46
CA ARG A 46 1.14 -20.74 -15.74
C ARG A 46 1.31 -20.63 -14.23
N VAL A 47 0.73 -19.56 -13.65
CA VAL A 47 0.74 -19.39 -12.19
C VAL A 47 0.15 -20.62 -11.49
N GLU A 48 0.81 -21.06 -10.43
CA GLU A 48 0.41 -22.20 -9.59
C GLU A 48 0.08 -21.72 -8.16
N ARG A 49 -0.68 -22.54 -7.42
CA ARG A 49 -1.13 -22.20 -6.05
C ARG A 49 0.00 -21.96 -5.05
N GLY A 50 1.16 -22.55 -5.27
CA GLY A 50 2.35 -22.37 -4.43
C GLY A 50 3.21 -21.16 -4.81
N MET A 51 2.83 -20.44 -5.86
CA MET A 51 3.53 -19.21 -6.25
C MET A 51 3.04 -18.02 -5.42
N THR A 52 3.93 -17.04 -5.27
CA THR A 52 3.65 -15.80 -4.54
C THR A 52 3.71 -14.61 -5.49
N LEU A 53 2.74 -13.74 -5.43
CA LEU A 53 2.74 -12.47 -6.17
C LEU A 53 3.51 -11.41 -5.38
N LEU A 54 4.52 -10.78 -5.97
CA LEU A 54 5.22 -9.65 -5.38
C LEU A 54 4.66 -8.33 -5.93
N ALA A 55 4.08 -7.51 -5.08
CA ALA A 55 3.54 -6.19 -5.43
C ALA A 55 4.56 -5.09 -5.12
N LEU A 56 5.37 -4.71 -6.11
CA LEU A 56 6.38 -3.64 -5.97
C LEU A 56 5.82 -2.31 -6.50
N GLY A 57 5.45 -1.39 -5.61
CA GLY A 57 4.88 -0.11 -6.03
C GLY A 57 4.19 0.68 -4.93
N GLY A 58 3.47 1.74 -5.31
CA GLY A 58 2.56 2.46 -4.43
C GLY A 58 1.24 1.72 -4.20
N GLY A 59 0.29 2.33 -3.48
CA GLY A 59 -0.99 1.72 -3.13
C GLY A 59 -1.79 1.19 -4.32
N VAL A 60 -1.71 1.85 -5.48
CA VAL A 60 -2.37 1.38 -6.72
C VAL A 60 -1.91 -0.04 -7.10
N ILE A 61 -0.60 -0.29 -7.00
CA ILE A 61 -0.03 -1.62 -7.31
C ILE A 61 -0.39 -2.63 -6.23
N GLY A 62 -0.31 -2.25 -4.94
CA GLY A 62 -0.71 -3.11 -3.83
C GLY A 62 -2.18 -3.55 -3.95
N ASP A 63 -3.10 -2.59 -4.15
CA ASP A 63 -4.52 -2.85 -4.29
C ASP A 63 -4.85 -3.77 -5.47
N LEU A 64 -4.27 -3.48 -6.65
CA LEU A 64 -4.54 -4.24 -7.87
C LEU A 64 -3.94 -5.65 -7.80
N ALA A 65 -2.70 -5.78 -7.34
CA ALA A 65 -2.01 -7.06 -7.20
C ALA A 65 -2.62 -7.91 -6.08
N GLY A 66 -2.95 -7.29 -4.93
CA GLY A 66 -3.62 -7.97 -3.84
C GLY A 66 -4.99 -8.51 -4.25
N PHE A 67 -5.77 -7.73 -5.02
CA PHE A 67 -7.04 -8.20 -5.54
C PHE A 67 -6.86 -9.32 -6.58
N ALA A 68 -5.86 -9.22 -7.46
CA ALA A 68 -5.51 -10.32 -8.38
C ALA A 68 -5.12 -11.59 -7.61
N ALA A 69 -4.27 -11.48 -6.60
CA ALA A 69 -3.89 -12.61 -5.76
C ALA A 69 -5.11 -13.27 -5.08
N SER A 70 -6.08 -12.47 -4.63
CA SER A 70 -7.27 -12.97 -3.94
C SER A 70 -8.18 -13.84 -4.82
N VAL A 71 -8.21 -13.60 -6.13
CA VAL A 71 -9.10 -14.31 -7.06
C VAL A 71 -8.38 -15.38 -7.88
N LEU A 72 -7.07 -15.24 -8.13
CA LEU A 72 -6.28 -16.23 -8.84
C LEU A 72 -6.30 -17.56 -8.10
N LEU A 73 -6.70 -18.62 -8.80
CA LEU A 73 -6.78 -19.99 -8.27
C LEU A 73 -7.57 -20.09 -6.94
N ARG A 74 -8.42 -19.11 -6.65
CA ARG A 74 -9.21 -18.88 -5.42
C ARG A 74 -8.37 -18.40 -4.23
N GLY A 75 -7.24 -17.79 -4.49
CA GLY A 75 -6.32 -17.19 -3.53
C GLY A 75 -4.92 -17.78 -3.65
N ILE A 76 -3.95 -16.89 -3.86
CA ILE A 76 -2.52 -17.16 -3.76
C ILE A 76 -1.89 -16.13 -2.83
N ASP A 77 -0.69 -16.41 -2.33
CA ASP A 77 0.02 -15.50 -1.47
C ASP A 77 0.43 -14.21 -2.19
N VAL A 78 0.42 -13.10 -1.46
CA VAL A 78 0.96 -11.82 -1.93
C VAL A 78 1.95 -11.25 -0.91
N ILE A 79 3.07 -10.73 -1.41
CA ILE A 79 4.05 -9.97 -0.63
C ILE A 79 4.05 -8.54 -1.16
N GLU A 80 3.91 -7.57 -0.28
CA GLU A 80 3.94 -6.16 -0.65
C GLU A 80 5.31 -5.52 -0.39
N LEU A 81 5.81 -4.80 -1.40
CA LEU A 81 7.02 -4.01 -1.39
C LEU A 81 6.64 -2.54 -1.66
N PRO A 82 6.04 -1.84 -0.67
CA PRO A 82 5.48 -0.51 -0.88
C PRO A 82 6.57 0.54 -1.10
N THR A 83 6.42 1.34 -2.17
CA THR A 83 7.41 2.34 -2.58
C THR A 83 6.97 3.78 -2.39
N SER A 84 5.78 4.03 -1.84
CA SER A 84 5.35 5.35 -1.40
C SER A 84 5.11 5.37 0.11
N LEU A 85 5.22 6.54 0.74
CA LEU A 85 5.02 6.67 2.18
C LEU A 85 3.60 6.25 2.58
N LEU A 86 2.59 6.69 1.82
CA LEU A 86 1.20 6.30 2.04
C LEU A 86 1.01 4.78 1.97
N ALA A 87 1.68 4.11 1.02
CA ALA A 87 1.59 2.66 0.92
C ALA A 87 2.28 1.97 2.10
N GLN A 88 3.43 2.48 2.56
CA GLN A 88 4.16 1.89 3.68
C GLN A 88 3.40 1.94 5.00
N ILE A 89 2.67 3.04 5.24
CA ILE A 89 1.99 3.27 6.53
C ILE A 89 0.50 2.93 6.53
N ASP A 90 -0.09 2.83 5.36
CA ASP A 90 -1.56 2.71 5.25
C ASP A 90 -1.98 1.61 4.28
N SER A 91 -1.91 1.76 2.96
CA SER A 91 -2.59 0.83 2.04
C SER A 91 -2.10 -0.62 2.14
N SER A 92 -0.84 -0.87 2.48
CA SER A 92 -0.31 -2.24 2.68
C SER A 92 -0.75 -2.90 3.99
N VAL A 93 -1.42 -2.17 4.90
CA VAL A 93 -1.87 -2.69 6.19
C VAL A 93 -3.39 -2.81 6.23
N GLY A 94 -3.89 -4.02 6.47
CA GLY A 94 -5.32 -4.27 6.67
C GLY A 94 -6.06 -4.90 5.52
N GLY A 95 -5.32 -5.38 4.50
CA GLY A 95 -5.78 -6.30 3.47
C GLY A 95 -6.90 -5.78 2.56
N LYS A 96 -7.24 -4.51 2.56
CA LYS A 96 -8.18 -3.94 1.58
C LYS A 96 -7.52 -3.90 0.23
N THR A 97 -8.07 -4.63 -0.73
CA THR A 97 -7.59 -4.68 -2.11
C THR A 97 -8.75 -4.41 -3.06
N GLY A 98 -8.48 -3.85 -4.24
CA GLY A 98 -9.58 -3.60 -5.15
C GLY A 98 -9.26 -2.71 -6.33
N ILE A 99 -10.30 -2.50 -7.13
CA ILE A 99 -10.30 -1.69 -8.34
C ILE A 99 -11.43 -0.65 -8.31
N ASN A 100 -11.32 0.30 -9.21
CA ASN A 100 -12.31 1.33 -9.40
C ASN A 100 -13.39 0.90 -10.40
N SER A 101 -14.57 1.46 -10.25
CA SER A 101 -15.66 1.33 -11.19
C SER A 101 -16.14 2.71 -11.66
N ARG A 102 -17.02 2.73 -12.67
CA ARG A 102 -17.69 3.97 -13.09
C ARG A 102 -18.56 4.62 -11.99
N HIS A 103 -18.82 3.90 -10.92
CA HIS A 103 -19.65 4.38 -9.81
C HIS A 103 -18.82 4.92 -8.62
N GLY A 104 -17.50 4.74 -8.64
CA GLY A 104 -16.61 5.24 -7.60
C GLY A 104 -15.31 4.43 -7.45
N LYS A 105 -14.42 4.98 -6.63
CA LYS A 105 -13.13 4.36 -6.29
C LYS A 105 -13.33 3.20 -5.31
N ASN A 106 -12.55 2.12 -5.47
CA ASN A 106 -12.42 1.00 -4.52
C ASN A 106 -13.74 0.27 -4.16
N LEU A 107 -14.76 0.33 -5.02
CA LEU A 107 -16.05 -0.31 -4.76
C LEU A 107 -16.06 -1.81 -5.06
N ILE A 108 -15.04 -2.32 -5.72
CA ILE A 108 -14.92 -3.72 -6.12
C ILE A 108 -13.57 -4.24 -5.64
N GLY A 109 -13.60 -5.25 -4.79
CA GLY A 109 -12.38 -5.77 -4.20
C GLY A 109 -12.64 -6.89 -3.20
N SER A 110 -11.62 -7.21 -2.45
CA SER A 110 -11.64 -8.24 -1.42
C SER A 110 -10.82 -7.79 -0.20
N PHE A 111 -11.04 -8.48 0.91
CA PHE A 111 -10.10 -8.47 2.02
C PHE A 111 -9.12 -9.63 1.82
N HIS A 112 -7.87 -9.32 1.51
CA HIS A 112 -6.81 -10.28 1.28
C HIS A 112 -5.52 -9.79 1.92
N GLN A 113 -5.15 -10.38 3.04
CA GLN A 113 -3.97 -9.96 3.81
C GLN A 113 -2.70 -10.38 3.07
N PRO A 114 -1.70 -9.49 2.94
CA PRO A 114 -0.40 -9.89 2.46
C PRO A 114 0.28 -10.82 3.48
N SER A 115 0.98 -11.84 2.98
CA SER A 115 1.78 -12.73 3.83
C SER A 115 2.94 -11.99 4.48
N ILE A 116 3.49 -11.00 3.80
CA ILE A 116 4.58 -10.12 4.30
C ILE A 116 4.44 -8.74 3.67
N VAL A 117 4.76 -7.69 4.44
CA VAL A 117 4.99 -6.33 3.96
C VAL A 117 6.44 -5.95 4.27
N ILE A 118 7.21 -5.58 3.25
CA ILE A 118 8.61 -5.16 3.40
C ILE A 118 8.72 -3.68 3.02
N ALA A 119 8.71 -2.82 4.03
CA ALA A 119 8.81 -1.38 3.89
C ALA A 119 10.26 -0.90 4.07
N ASP A 120 10.94 -0.57 2.97
CA ASP A 120 12.25 0.09 3.00
C ASP A 120 12.06 1.60 2.88
N TRP A 121 12.33 2.34 3.95
CA TRP A 121 12.21 3.80 3.94
C TRP A 121 13.16 4.49 2.96
N LYS A 122 14.24 3.84 2.52
CA LYS A 122 15.20 4.42 1.54
C LYS A 122 14.58 4.64 0.17
N VAL A 123 13.56 3.85 -0.20
CA VAL A 123 12.87 4.07 -1.48
C VAL A 123 12.10 5.38 -1.52
N LEU A 124 11.83 5.99 -0.37
CA LEU A 124 11.17 7.30 -0.27
C LEU A 124 12.06 8.47 -0.73
N ASP A 125 13.36 8.27 -0.88
CA ASP A 125 14.27 9.32 -1.36
C ASP A 125 14.01 9.69 -2.82
N THR A 126 13.37 8.83 -3.59
CA THR A 126 12.96 9.08 -4.97
C THR A 126 11.49 9.49 -5.11
N LEU A 127 10.76 9.55 -3.98
CA LEU A 127 9.34 9.90 -4.01
C LEU A 127 9.18 11.42 -4.19
N PRO A 128 8.32 11.87 -5.11
CA PRO A 128 8.03 13.30 -5.26
C PRO A 128 7.60 13.95 -3.93
N PRO A 129 8.02 15.18 -3.63
CA PRO A 129 7.69 15.86 -2.37
C PRO A 129 6.19 15.98 -2.10
N ARG A 130 5.36 16.06 -3.13
CA ARG A 130 3.89 16.09 -3.00
C ARG A 130 3.38 14.77 -2.42
N GLU A 131 3.84 13.65 -2.96
CA GLU A 131 3.45 12.30 -2.52
C GLU A 131 3.97 11.99 -1.10
N LEU A 132 5.17 12.48 -0.78
CA LEU A 132 5.73 12.35 0.55
C LEU A 132 4.88 13.10 1.58
N ARG A 133 4.45 14.33 1.27
CA ARG A 133 3.57 15.12 2.14
C ARG A 133 2.18 14.50 2.28
N ALA A 134 1.63 13.93 1.20
CA ALA A 134 0.35 13.23 1.26
C ALA A 134 0.40 12.05 2.25
N GLY A 135 1.46 11.22 2.19
CA GLY A 135 1.67 10.16 3.18
C GLY A 135 1.91 10.71 4.59
N TYR A 136 2.63 11.83 4.73
CA TYR A 136 2.87 12.44 6.03
C TYR A 136 1.57 12.92 6.71
N ALA A 137 0.59 13.40 5.95
CA ALA A 137 -0.71 13.76 6.50
C ALA A 137 -1.41 12.56 7.18
N GLU A 138 -1.29 11.37 6.60
CA GLU A 138 -1.80 10.15 7.22
C GLU A 138 -1.03 9.76 8.50
N ILE A 139 0.28 10.01 8.56
CA ILE A 139 1.05 9.82 9.80
C ILE A 139 0.50 10.72 10.91
N VAL A 140 0.23 11.99 10.61
CA VAL A 140 -0.36 12.94 11.57
C VAL A 140 -1.73 12.46 12.03
N LYS A 141 -2.54 11.90 11.13
CA LYS A 141 -3.83 11.30 11.48
C LYS A 141 -3.70 10.22 12.56
N TYR A 142 -2.71 9.34 12.47
CA TYR A 142 -2.49 8.30 13.50
C TYR A 142 -2.15 8.90 14.87
N GLY A 143 -1.36 9.96 14.92
CA GLY A 143 -1.14 10.71 16.16
C GLY A 143 -2.43 11.27 16.76
N LEU A 144 -3.31 11.82 15.92
CA LEU A 144 -4.60 12.38 16.35
C LEU A 144 -5.61 11.30 16.79
N LEU A 145 -5.51 10.07 16.28
CA LEU A 145 -6.43 8.97 16.58
C LEU A 145 -6.22 8.32 17.96
N GLY A 146 -5.28 8.81 18.77
CA GLY A 146 -5.16 8.36 20.16
C GLY A 146 -3.71 8.21 20.66
N ASP A 147 -2.71 8.61 19.89
CA ASP A 147 -1.30 8.60 20.30
C ASP A 147 -0.78 10.05 20.47
N ALA A 148 -1.17 10.70 21.57
CA ALA A 148 -0.77 12.09 21.86
C ALA A 148 0.76 12.26 21.98
N GLU A 149 1.48 11.23 22.45
CA GLU A 149 2.93 11.24 22.51
C GLU A 149 3.53 11.24 21.11
N PHE A 150 2.98 10.41 20.20
CA PHE A 150 3.39 10.40 18.81
C PHE A 150 3.07 11.72 18.11
N PHE A 151 1.91 12.29 18.37
CA PHE A 151 1.56 13.61 17.84
C PHE A 151 2.57 14.68 18.27
N SER A 152 2.91 14.77 19.56
CA SER A 152 3.90 15.72 20.06
C SER A 152 5.31 15.46 19.49
N TRP A 153 5.66 14.20 19.27
CA TRP A 153 6.89 13.85 18.60
C TRP A 153 6.91 14.33 17.14
N LEU A 154 5.79 14.21 16.42
CA LEU A 154 5.65 14.68 15.05
C LEU A 154 5.76 16.22 14.92
N GLU A 155 5.25 16.99 15.90
CA GLU A 155 5.42 18.44 15.93
C GLU A 155 6.89 18.85 15.94
N THR A 156 7.74 18.07 16.63
CA THR A 156 9.17 18.34 16.74
C THR A 156 9.98 17.74 15.58
N ASN A 157 9.63 16.55 15.14
CA ASN A 157 10.46 15.73 14.23
C ASN A 157 9.88 15.61 12.80
N GLY A 158 8.70 16.17 12.53
CA GLY A 158 8.05 16.02 11.23
C GLY A 158 8.89 16.53 10.07
N ARG A 159 9.66 17.59 10.28
CA ARG A 159 10.61 18.08 9.29
C ARG A 159 11.70 17.03 8.97
N ALA A 160 12.25 16.35 9.97
CA ALA A 160 13.25 15.31 9.78
C ALA A 160 12.69 14.10 8.99
N VAL A 161 11.42 13.72 9.21
CA VAL A 161 10.74 12.68 8.41
C VAL A 161 10.69 13.08 6.92
N LEU A 162 10.30 14.33 6.63
CA LEU A 162 10.19 14.82 5.27
C LEU A 162 11.56 15.01 4.59
N GLU A 163 12.57 15.45 5.34
CA GLU A 163 13.93 15.69 4.82
C GLU A 163 14.80 14.44 4.71
N GLY A 164 14.30 13.26 5.09
CA GLY A 164 14.96 11.99 4.79
C GLY A 164 15.77 11.38 5.92
N SER A 165 15.61 11.81 7.18
CA SER A 165 16.21 11.13 8.32
C SER A 165 15.71 9.69 8.42
N GLY A 166 16.62 8.71 8.28
CA GLY A 166 16.25 7.29 8.34
C GLY A 166 15.68 6.86 9.68
N GLU A 167 16.19 7.42 10.77
CA GLU A 167 15.69 7.17 12.11
C GLU A 167 14.27 7.72 12.28
N ALA A 168 14.03 8.98 11.86
CA ALA A 168 12.72 9.60 11.95
C ALA A 168 11.70 8.92 11.07
N ARG A 169 12.04 8.56 9.81
CA ARG A 169 11.17 7.80 8.91
C ARG A 169 10.85 6.41 9.47
N GLY A 170 11.86 5.69 9.94
CA GLY A 170 11.67 4.36 10.51
C GLY A 170 10.73 4.36 11.72
N LEU A 171 10.89 5.32 12.63
CA LEU A 171 10.01 5.48 13.78
C LEU A 171 8.58 5.84 13.34
N ALA A 172 8.44 6.83 12.45
CA ALA A 172 7.13 7.27 11.97
C ALA A 172 6.36 6.15 11.27
N ILE A 173 7.02 5.38 10.39
CA ILE A 173 6.42 4.24 9.70
C ILE A 173 6.02 3.15 10.71
N THR A 174 6.92 2.79 11.62
CA THR A 174 6.65 1.73 12.60
C THR A 174 5.48 2.07 13.51
N ARG A 175 5.41 3.31 14.04
CA ARG A 175 4.30 3.74 14.91
C ARG A 175 2.98 3.80 14.14
N SER A 176 2.98 4.29 12.90
CA SER A 176 1.78 4.34 12.05
C SER A 176 1.25 2.94 11.74
N CYS A 177 2.12 2.01 11.31
CA CYS A 177 1.72 0.62 11.04
C CYS A 177 1.17 -0.05 12.31
N LYS A 178 1.80 0.16 13.46
CA LYS A 178 1.32 -0.36 14.74
C LYS A 178 -0.07 0.18 15.07
N SER A 179 -0.25 1.49 15.03
CA SER A 179 -1.54 2.13 15.32
C SER A 179 -2.64 1.62 14.39
N LYS A 180 -2.35 1.49 13.09
CA LYS A 180 -3.31 0.94 12.15
C LYS A 180 -3.63 -0.52 12.44
N SER A 181 -2.62 -1.35 12.68
CA SER A 181 -2.83 -2.78 12.95
C SER A 181 -3.66 -3.02 14.20
N GLU A 182 -3.48 -2.23 15.26
CA GLU A 182 -4.27 -2.31 16.49
C GLU A 182 -5.75 -1.96 16.27
N ILE A 183 -6.06 -1.07 15.32
CA ILE A 183 -7.44 -0.73 14.94
C ILE A 183 -8.03 -1.79 14.00
N VAL A 184 -7.24 -2.32 13.07
CA VAL A 184 -7.69 -3.28 12.06
C VAL A 184 -7.88 -4.68 12.63
N ALA A 185 -7.00 -5.14 13.53
CA ALA A 185 -7.01 -6.51 14.04
C ALA A 185 -8.35 -6.95 14.67
N PRO A 186 -9.04 -6.11 15.48
CA PRO A 186 -10.36 -6.46 16.01
C PRO A 186 -11.51 -6.28 15.01
N ASP A 187 -11.31 -5.58 13.89
CA ASP A 187 -12.35 -5.21 12.94
C ASP A 187 -11.85 -5.25 11.49
N GLU A 188 -11.40 -6.41 11.05
CA GLU A 188 -10.82 -6.59 9.72
C GLU A 188 -11.75 -6.13 8.58
N ARG A 189 -13.07 -6.35 8.74
CA ARG A 189 -14.08 -6.07 7.71
C ARG A 189 -14.77 -4.72 7.83
N GLU A 190 -14.27 -3.83 8.72
CA GLU A 190 -14.79 -2.47 8.88
C GLU A 190 -16.28 -2.41 9.25
N ALA A 191 -16.68 -3.24 10.18
CA ALA A 191 -18.05 -3.24 10.70
C ALA A 191 -18.23 -2.36 11.97
N GLY A 192 -17.15 -1.77 12.50
CA GLY A 192 -17.15 -1.03 13.76
C GLY A 192 -15.98 -0.02 13.89
N PRO A 193 -15.05 -0.21 14.86
CA PRO A 193 -14.03 0.79 15.21
C PRO A 193 -13.09 1.19 14.08
N ARG A 194 -12.91 0.34 13.07
CA ARG A 194 -12.07 0.65 11.89
C ARG A 194 -12.54 1.90 11.14
N ALA A 195 -13.83 2.29 11.28
CA ALA A 195 -14.35 3.53 10.71
C ALA A 195 -13.64 4.79 11.23
N LEU A 196 -12.97 4.73 12.41
CA LEU A 196 -12.15 5.83 12.94
C LEU A 196 -11.00 6.21 12.01
N LEU A 197 -10.50 5.26 11.19
CA LEU A 197 -9.46 5.53 10.19
C LEU A 197 -9.91 6.52 9.09
N ASN A 198 -11.22 6.77 8.98
CA ASN A 198 -11.78 7.75 8.03
C ASN A 198 -11.79 9.19 8.58
N LEU A 199 -11.09 9.47 9.69
CA LEU A 199 -10.96 10.82 10.22
C LEU A 199 -10.44 11.78 9.15
N GLY A 200 -11.19 12.86 8.88
CA GLY A 200 -10.86 13.87 7.86
C GLY A 200 -11.26 13.50 6.43
N HIS A 201 -11.54 12.25 6.10
CA HIS A 201 -11.82 11.79 4.73
C HIS A 201 -13.06 12.45 4.12
N THR A 202 -14.11 12.73 4.90
CA THR A 202 -15.34 13.39 4.40
C THR A 202 -15.03 14.75 3.76
N ILE A 203 -14.16 15.53 4.41
CA ILE A 203 -13.75 16.85 3.90
C ILE A 203 -12.78 16.70 2.75
N ALA A 204 -11.80 15.79 2.87
CA ALA A 204 -10.81 15.54 1.83
C ALA A 204 -11.46 15.09 0.51
N HIS A 205 -12.37 14.13 0.54
CA HIS A 205 -13.09 13.66 -0.65
C HIS A 205 -13.97 14.73 -1.28
N ALA A 206 -14.57 15.63 -0.47
CA ALA A 206 -15.33 16.75 -1.00
C ALA A 206 -14.43 17.73 -1.79
N ILE A 207 -13.23 18.01 -1.27
CA ILE A 207 -12.25 18.86 -1.97
C ILE A 207 -11.72 18.18 -3.24
N GLU A 208 -11.40 16.87 -3.17
CA GLU A 208 -10.93 16.11 -4.34
C GLU A 208 -11.94 16.05 -5.48
N ALA A 209 -13.23 16.13 -5.19
CA ALA A 209 -14.28 16.09 -6.20
C ALA A 209 -14.41 17.42 -6.97
N GLU A 210 -13.91 18.53 -6.43
CA GLU A 210 -13.99 19.89 -7.01
C GLU A 210 -12.70 20.33 -7.74
N VAL A 211 -11.61 19.55 -7.64
CA VAL A 211 -10.29 19.84 -8.22
C VAL A 211 -9.95 18.89 -9.35
#